data_dc8c075cbdf4cd316ff4158e33174048
#
_entry.id   dc8c075cbdf4cd316ff4158e33174048
#
_cell.length_a   1.000
_cell.length_b   1.000
_cell.length_c   1.000
_cell.angle_alpha   90.00
_cell.angle_beta   90.00
_cell.angle_gamma   90.00
#
_symmetry.space_group_name_H-M   'P 1'
#
loop_
_entity.id
_entity.type
_entity.pdbx_description
1 polymer ?
#
loop_
_entity_poly.entity_id
_entity_poly.type
_entity_poly.pdbx_seq_one_letter_code
_entity_poly.pdbx_strand_id
1 'polypeptide(L)'
;MHSIVTELMKDHAYTLVKEKEVGELGEDHYIIFSKEFNRRIGSLLLVDGQFRYVAFEYSAVTRKEQPIEMMIGRAKALVDTLWPEQASSLYGPTVVPAATTYELQFDRRSVEGIDLPNSGLRFVFRKDGMLQSIRSFLYPIRFAYVPVTITAEEAKEIYVASVEPKLQYDYFDAKTYVGGNNEWTLVQHVLWSQPLEVGLDGTVTTYETLGIEEGTYESLPLVPEPVSKPEWLSELSERGTMERQAGESLTYRWTRDGEWIGEMTVNERGKIRAFHGTDIEKQSLSSVWTEEEAYAEAVRYIVGFFGTIEGTIQRERVAVVEEEHYTFTFHRFMNGYFVNHSTIHCTISRRSGRLLSLRCDDGLYVDLPNDSSIQWTNRKVKDSLNEQINCTLRYVLDEIDERGYAVYVKQYDVGYGKKEMNLHAYDALTGQPWVVDLSDDDRTPYSFTFHSKRMPER
;
A
#
# COMPACT_ATOMS: atom_id res chain seq x y z
N MET A 1 -21.44 29.06 2.11
CA MET A 1 -21.73 27.89 2.98
C MET A 1 -23.16 27.38 2.86
N HIS A 2 -24.15 28.19 3.24
CA HIS A 2 -25.56 27.74 3.28
C HIS A 2 -26.08 27.27 1.90
N SER A 3 -25.60 27.85 0.80
CA SER A 3 -26.06 27.55 -0.55
C SER A 3 -25.78 26.11 -1.00
N ILE A 4 -24.59 25.56 -0.72
CA ILE A 4 -24.20 24.20 -1.16
C ILE A 4 -25.06 23.15 -0.46
N VAL A 5 -25.11 23.18 0.88
CA VAL A 5 -25.91 22.20 1.63
C VAL A 5 -27.40 22.40 1.35
N THR A 6 -27.86 23.66 1.19
CA THR A 6 -29.25 23.96 0.83
C THR A 6 -29.61 23.36 -0.53
N GLU A 7 -28.75 23.49 -1.56
CA GLU A 7 -29.01 22.91 -2.87
C GLU A 7 -28.98 21.38 -2.82
N LEU A 8 -28.01 20.80 -2.13
CA LEU A 8 -27.91 19.33 -1.99
C LEU A 8 -29.06 18.72 -1.19
N MET A 9 -29.63 19.48 -0.25
CA MET A 9 -30.66 19.06 0.70
C MET A 9 -32.00 19.75 0.45
N LYS A 10 -32.20 20.36 -0.73
CA LYS A 10 -33.40 21.17 -1.04
C LYS A 10 -34.73 20.46 -0.80
N ASP A 11 -34.75 19.13 -0.93
CA ASP A 11 -35.94 18.30 -0.74
C ASP A 11 -36.05 17.73 0.68
N HIS A 12 -35.15 18.11 1.61
CA HIS A 12 -35.10 17.57 2.97
C HIS A 12 -34.90 18.67 4.04
N ALA A 13 -35.65 18.58 5.12
CA ALA A 13 -35.45 19.45 6.27
C ALA A 13 -34.22 19.00 7.07
N TYR A 14 -33.24 19.90 7.23
CA TYR A 14 -31.99 19.61 7.93
C TYR A 14 -31.60 20.70 8.96
N THR A 15 -30.66 20.37 9.82
CA THR A 15 -29.95 21.30 10.72
C THR A 15 -28.47 21.06 10.64
N LEU A 16 -27.67 22.13 10.59
CA LEU A 16 -26.21 22.05 10.73
C LEU A 16 -25.83 22.30 12.17
N VAL A 17 -25.05 21.38 12.73
CA VAL A 17 -24.51 21.52 14.10
C VAL A 17 -22.99 21.55 13.97
N LYS A 18 -22.36 22.66 14.40
CA LYS A 18 -20.91 22.77 14.42
C LYS A 18 -20.35 21.86 15.52
N GLU A 19 -19.41 21.00 15.18
CA GLU A 19 -18.65 20.21 16.15
C GLU A 19 -17.69 21.17 16.89
N LYS A 20 -17.63 21.02 18.20
CA LYS A 20 -16.66 21.75 19.01
C LYS A 20 -15.35 21.01 19.04
N GLU A 21 -14.26 21.69 18.68
CA GLU A 21 -12.87 21.27 18.90
C GLU A 21 -12.40 19.98 18.17
N VAL A 22 -12.79 19.76 16.94
CA VAL A 22 -12.19 18.70 16.11
C VAL A 22 -11.68 19.35 14.83
N GLY A 23 -10.36 19.57 14.72
CA GLY A 23 -9.74 20.08 13.51
C GLY A 23 -8.54 20.98 13.76
N GLU A 24 -7.74 21.16 12.73
CA GLU A 24 -6.64 22.12 12.69
C GLU A 24 -7.18 23.58 12.67
N LEU A 25 -6.30 24.54 12.94
CA LEU A 25 -6.63 25.97 12.84
C LEU A 25 -7.23 26.30 11.47
N GLY A 26 -8.46 26.86 11.47
CA GLY A 26 -9.18 27.22 10.23
C GLY A 26 -10.20 26.19 9.75
N GLU A 27 -10.26 25.01 10.33
CA GLU A 27 -11.23 23.98 9.99
C GLU A 27 -12.54 24.10 10.79
N ASP A 28 -13.65 24.13 10.07
CA ASP A 28 -14.99 24.10 10.62
C ASP A 28 -15.71 22.81 10.25
N HIS A 29 -15.88 21.91 11.19
CA HIS A 29 -16.63 20.68 11.04
C HIS A 29 -18.08 20.84 11.43
N TYR A 30 -18.99 20.37 10.59
CA TYR A 30 -20.42 20.38 10.84
C TYR A 30 -21.02 19.00 10.65
N ILE A 31 -21.91 18.63 11.55
CA ILE A 31 -22.78 17.45 11.38
C ILE A 31 -24.08 17.91 10.73
N ILE A 32 -24.53 17.15 9.74
CA ILE A 32 -25.82 17.36 9.07
C ILE A 32 -26.83 16.42 9.73
N PHE A 33 -27.86 17.01 10.39
CA PHE A 33 -28.97 16.26 10.99
C PHE A 33 -30.23 16.39 10.14
N SER A 34 -30.88 15.27 9.88
CA SER A 34 -32.24 15.28 9.34
C SER A 34 -33.24 15.67 10.43
N LYS A 35 -34.07 16.67 10.18
CA LYS A 35 -35.18 17.01 11.07
C LYS A 35 -36.31 15.97 11.02
N GLU A 36 -36.49 15.31 9.86
CA GLU A 36 -37.49 14.32 9.66
C GLU A 36 -37.20 13.02 10.42
N PHE A 37 -35.94 12.56 10.39
CA PHE A 37 -35.52 11.29 10.99
C PHE A 37 -34.84 11.49 12.36
N ASN A 38 -34.59 12.72 12.79
CA ASN A 38 -33.90 13.10 14.02
C ASN A 38 -32.58 12.31 14.21
N ARG A 39 -31.79 12.18 13.13
CA ARG A 39 -30.51 11.46 13.13
C ARG A 39 -29.47 12.17 12.27
N ARG A 40 -28.21 11.87 12.53
CA ARG A 40 -27.09 12.24 11.64
C ARG A 40 -27.31 11.60 10.26
N ILE A 41 -27.15 12.43 9.22
CA ILE A 41 -27.25 12.01 7.80
C ILE A 41 -26.01 12.40 7.01
N GLY A 42 -25.05 13.06 7.62
CA GLY A 42 -23.81 13.43 6.95
C GLY A 42 -22.93 14.36 7.75
N SER A 43 -21.86 14.78 7.12
CA SER A 43 -20.90 15.75 7.65
C SER A 43 -20.45 16.73 6.56
N LEU A 44 -20.01 17.91 6.98
CA LEU A 44 -19.51 18.99 6.13
C LEU A 44 -18.22 19.55 6.73
N LEU A 45 -17.21 19.73 5.89
CA LEU A 45 -15.94 20.38 6.23
C LEU A 45 -15.79 21.68 5.44
N LEU A 46 -15.48 22.76 6.16
CA LEU A 46 -15.02 24.01 5.59
C LEU A 46 -13.60 24.28 6.11
N VAL A 47 -12.76 24.85 5.25
CA VAL A 47 -11.43 25.35 5.64
C VAL A 47 -11.40 26.81 5.25
N ASP A 48 -11.11 27.70 6.22
CA ASP A 48 -11.18 29.17 6.07
C ASP A 48 -12.51 29.65 5.47
N GLY A 49 -13.60 29.02 5.88
CA GLY A 49 -14.94 29.30 5.39
C GLY A 49 -15.24 28.79 3.96
N GLN A 50 -14.28 28.16 3.28
CA GLN A 50 -14.44 27.57 1.96
C GLN A 50 -14.87 26.11 2.06
N PHE A 51 -15.76 25.69 1.14
CA PHE A 51 -16.19 24.30 1.05
C PHE A 51 -15.03 23.38 0.64
N ARG A 52 -14.82 22.30 1.42
CA ARG A 52 -13.84 21.28 1.11
C ARG A 52 -14.45 19.89 0.92
N TYR A 53 -15.41 19.54 1.76
CA TYR A 53 -15.96 18.19 1.73
C TYR A 53 -17.37 18.15 2.28
N VAL A 54 -18.20 17.30 1.67
CA VAL A 54 -19.47 16.85 2.25
C VAL A 54 -19.60 15.36 2.03
N ALA A 55 -20.06 14.63 3.05
CA ALA A 55 -20.42 13.24 2.94
C ALA A 55 -21.82 13.00 3.48
N PHE A 56 -22.51 12.03 2.90
CA PHE A 56 -23.84 11.59 3.32
C PHE A 56 -23.81 10.14 3.80
N GLU A 57 -24.46 9.90 4.92
CA GLU A 57 -24.64 8.57 5.51
C GLU A 57 -25.99 8.03 5.08
N TYR A 58 -26.00 7.06 4.18
CA TYR A 58 -27.22 6.41 3.73
C TYR A 58 -27.38 5.05 4.42
N SER A 59 -28.63 4.71 4.78
CA SER A 59 -28.95 3.34 5.17
C SER A 59 -28.70 2.38 4.00
N ALA A 60 -28.30 1.15 4.32
CA ALA A 60 -27.88 0.11 3.36
C ALA A 60 -29.01 -0.45 2.46
N VAL A 61 -29.99 0.36 2.08
CA VAL A 61 -31.03 -0.07 1.15
C VAL A 61 -30.41 -0.14 -0.24
N THR A 62 -30.16 -1.34 -0.73
CA THR A 62 -29.76 -1.61 -2.11
C THR A 62 -30.93 -1.28 -3.05
N ARG A 63 -30.78 -0.19 -3.80
CA ARG A 63 -31.68 0.14 -4.90
C ARG A 63 -31.10 -0.42 -6.20
N LYS A 64 -31.92 -0.50 -7.25
CA LYS A 64 -31.49 -0.91 -8.59
C LYS A 64 -30.40 0.04 -9.08
N GLU A 65 -29.37 -0.51 -9.69
CA GLU A 65 -28.32 0.29 -10.35
C GLU A 65 -28.90 1.24 -11.38
N GLN A 66 -28.32 2.44 -11.44
CA GLN A 66 -28.70 3.50 -12.35
C GLN A 66 -27.62 3.67 -13.44
N PRO A 67 -28.00 4.11 -14.65
CA PRO A 67 -27.02 4.42 -15.69
C PRO A 67 -26.02 5.50 -15.24
N ILE A 68 -24.75 5.32 -15.56
CA ILE A 68 -23.69 6.26 -15.22
C ILE A 68 -23.92 7.66 -15.82
N GLU A 69 -24.53 7.74 -17.01
CA GLU A 69 -24.87 8.98 -17.71
C GLU A 69 -25.77 9.89 -16.87
N MET A 70 -26.67 9.29 -16.08
CA MET A 70 -27.53 10.05 -15.16
C MET A 70 -26.71 10.70 -14.05
N MET A 71 -25.71 10.00 -13.50
CA MET A 71 -24.82 10.52 -12.46
C MET A 71 -23.93 11.61 -13.03
N ILE A 72 -23.40 11.43 -14.24
CA ILE A 72 -22.63 12.44 -14.98
C ILE A 72 -23.47 13.70 -15.19
N GLY A 73 -24.69 13.55 -15.67
CA GLY A 73 -25.61 14.68 -15.86
C GLY A 73 -25.90 15.44 -14.56
N ARG A 74 -26.14 14.71 -13.47
CA ARG A 74 -26.35 15.27 -12.14
C ARG A 74 -25.11 15.99 -11.61
N ALA A 75 -23.93 15.40 -11.74
CA ALA A 75 -22.67 16.02 -11.32
C ALA A 75 -22.42 17.33 -12.08
N LYS A 76 -22.61 17.35 -13.41
CA LYS A 76 -22.49 18.57 -14.22
C LYS A 76 -23.46 19.66 -13.76
N ALA A 77 -24.72 19.33 -13.56
CA ALA A 77 -25.72 20.28 -13.07
C ALA A 77 -25.33 20.86 -11.68
N LEU A 78 -24.76 20.03 -10.79
CA LEU A 78 -24.24 20.50 -9.49
C LEU A 78 -23.03 21.43 -9.67
N VAL A 79 -22.11 21.12 -10.58
CA VAL A 79 -20.97 22.01 -10.91
C VAL A 79 -21.46 23.37 -11.38
N ASP A 80 -22.38 23.41 -12.36
CA ASP A 80 -22.92 24.64 -12.91
C ASP A 80 -23.68 25.48 -11.86
N THR A 81 -24.37 24.82 -10.94
CA THR A 81 -25.18 25.49 -9.91
C THR A 81 -24.34 25.99 -8.74
N LEU A 82 -23.38 25.17 -8.26
CA LEU A 82 -22.66 25.44 -7.01
C LEU A 82 -21.33 26.16 -7.23
N TRP A 83 -20.73 26.00 -8.42
CA TRP A 83 -19.44 26.59 -8.80
C TRP A 83 -19.48 27.23 -10.19
N PRO A 84 -20.46 28.16 -10.46
CA PRO A 84 -20.65 28.72 -11.80
C PRO A 84 -19.41 29.45 -12.36
N GLU A 85 -18.63 30.08 -11.48
CA GLU A 85 -17.41 30.80 -11.89
C GLU A 85 -16.29 29.84 -12.31
N GLN A 86 -16.24 28.66 -11.73
CA GLN A 86 -15.22 27.64 -11.98
C GLN A 86 -15.63 26.64 -13.07
N ALA A 87 -16.92 26.51 -13.34
CA ALA A 87 -17.48 25.51 -14.26
C ALA A 87 -16.80 25.51 -15.64
N SER A 88 -16.51 26.70 -16.19
CA SER A 88 -15.84 26.83 -17.48
C SER A 88 -14.36 26.41 -17.50
N SER A 89 -13.71 26.33 -16.33
CA SER A 89 -12.32 25.90 -16.17
C SER A 89 -12.16 24.42 -15.83
N LEU A 90 -13.28 23.73 -15.59
CA LEU A 90 -13.30 22.32 -15.22
C LEU A 90 -13.53 21.44 -16.44
N TYR A 91 -12.76 20.40 -16.59
CA TYR A 91 -12.83 19.40 -17.65
C TYR A 91 -13.22 18.05 -17.08
N GLY A 92 -13.88 17.23 -17.86
CA GLY A 92 -14.33 15.91 -17.44
C GLY A 92 -15.84 15.75 -17.54
N PRO A 93 -16.43 14.82 -16.74
CA PRO A 93 -15.73 14.03 -15.76
C PRO A 93 -14.95 12.85 -16.34
N THR A 94 -13.80 12.55 -15.74
CA THR A 94 -13.20 11.21 -15.79
C THR A 94 -13.99 10.33 -14.83
N VAL A 95 -14.34 9.11 -15.25
CA VAL A 95 -15.10 8.16 -14.45
C VAL A 95 -14.14 7.11 -13.90
N VAL A 96 -14.10 6.97 -12.58
CA VAL A 96 -13.35 5.92 -11.90
C VAL A 96 -14.36 4.97 -11.24
N PRO A 97 -14.53 3.76 -11.78
CA PRO A 97 -15.43 2.77 -11.20
C PRO A 97 -14.82 2.14 -9.95
N ALA A 98 -15.67 1.79 -8.98
CA ALA A 98 -15.34 0.97 -7.82
C ALA A 98 -16.43 -0.08 -7.59
N ALA A 99 -16.20 -1.03 -6.67
CA ALA A 99 -17.12 -2.16 -6.45
C ALA A 99 -18.58 -1.72 -6.23
N THR A 100 -18.82 -0.65 -5.46
CA THR A 100 -20.17 -0.18 -5.07
C THR A 100 -20.47 1.26 -5.50
N THR A 101 -19.48 1.97 -6.06
CA THR A 101 -19.56 3.40 -6.35
C THR A 101 -18.95 3.74 -7.72
N TYR A 102 -19.21 4.96 -8.16
CA TYR A 102 -18.48 5.64 -9.22
C TYR A 102 -17.93 6.94 -8.66
N GLU A 103 -16.64 7.22 -8.88
CA GLU A 103 -16.06 8.53 -8.66
C GLU A 103 -16.00 9.29 -9.98
N LEU A 104 -16.56 10.49 -10.00
CA LEU A 104 -16.56 11.40 -11.14
C LEU A 104 -15.60 12.56 -10.84
N GLN A 105 -14.52 12.65 -11.61
CA GLN A 105 -13.44 13.60 -11.41
C GLN A 105 -13.49 14.71 -12.44
N PHE A 106 -13.59 15.95 -11.97
CA PHE A 106 -13.49 17.16 -12.78
C PHE A 106 -12.18 17.86 -12.39
N ASP A 107 -11.24 17.98 -13.32
CA ASP A 107 -9.97 18.64 -13.07
C ASP A 107 -9.83 19.89 -13.94
N ARG A 108 -8.90 20.77 -13.57
CA ARG A 108 -8.52 21.93 -14.37
C ARG A 108 -7.40 21.56 -15.33
N ARG A 109 -7.17 22.41 -16.32
CA ARG A 109 -6.02 22.33 -17.22
C ARG A 109 -5.15 23.57 -17.11
N SER A 110 -3.87 23.37 -17.36
CA SER A 110 -2.93 24.47 -17.54
C SER A 110 -3.28 25.24 -18.83
N VAL A 111 -2.64 26.41 -18.99
CA VAL A 111 -2.73 27.20 -20.24
C VAL A 111 -2.21 26.45 -21.48
N GLU A 112 -1.37 25.43 -21.25
CA GLU A 112 -0.81 24.55 -22.29
C GLU A 112 -1.74 23.37 -22.60
N GLY A 113 -2.89 23.25 -21.93
CA GLY A 113 -3.85 22.16 -22.10
C GLY A 113 -3.50 20.87 -21.35
N ILE A 114 -2.47 20.87 -20.50
CA ILE A 114 -2.06 19.73 -19.67
C ILE A 114 -2.97 19.66 -18.45
N ASP A 115 -3.46 18.47 -18.14
CA ASP A 115 -4.33 18.23 -16.99
C ASP A 115 -3.59 18.52 -15.67
N LEU A 116 -4.30 19.15 -14.72
CA LEU A 116 -3.81 19.45 -13.39
C LEU A 116 -4.51 18.51 -12.40
N PRO A 117 -3.88 17.39 -12.00
CA PRO A 117 -4.51 16.42 -11.12
C PRO A 117 -4.82 17.03 -9.74
N ASN A 118 -5.93 16.62 -9.14
CA ASN A 118 -6.40 17.14 -7.85
C ASN A 118 -6.58 18.67 -7.83
N SER A 119 -7.09 19.24 -8.92
CA SER A 119 -7.29 20.69 -9.05
C SER A 119 -8.75 21.12 -9.12
N GLY A 120 -9.69 20.21 -8.92
CA GLY A 120 -11.08 20.47 -9.18
C GLY A 120 -12.05 19.82 -8.21
N LEU A 121 -13.00 19.05 -8.69
CA LEU A 121 -14.07 18.47 -7.90
C LEU A 121 -14.12 16.94 -8.07
N ARG A 122 -14.43 16.25 -6.98
CA ARG A 122 -14.66 14.80 -6.97
C ARG A 122 -16.06 14.53 -6.43
N PHE A 123 -16.85 13.81 -7.18
CA PHE A 123 -18.19 13.37 -6.78
C PHE A 123 -18.19 11.86 -6.67
N VAL A 124 -18.57 11.33 -5.52
CA VAL A 124 -18.74 9.88 -5.34
C VAL A 124 -20.24 9.58 -5.34
N PHE A 125 -20.66 8.76 -6.28
CA PHE A 125 -22.01 8.24 -6.35
C PHE A 125 -22.01 6.75 -6.07
N ARG A 126 -22.97 6.28 -5.31
CA ARG A 126 -23.29 4.85 -5.25
C ARG A 126 -23.86 4.41 -6.60
N LYS A 127 -23.70 3.14 -6.96
CA LYS A 127 -24.24 2.59 -8.23
C LYS A 127 -25.75 2.72 -8.35
N ASP A 128 -26.49 2.93 -7.25
CA ASP A 128 -27.94 3.25 -7.25
C ASP A 128 -28.26 4.74 -7.55
N GLY A 129 -27.26 5.55 -7.89
CA GLY A 129 -27.39 6.96 -8.22
C GLY A 129 -27.41 7.92 -7.04
N MET A 130 -27.28 7.43 -5.80
CA MET A 130 -27.22 8.28 -4.61
C MET A 130 -25.85 8.96 -4.50
N LEU A 131 -25.83 10.28 -4.34
CA LEU A 131 -24.61 11.04 -4.10
C LEU A 131 -24.09 10.75 -2.68
N GLN A 132 -22.90 10.15 -2.58
CA GLN A 132 -22.28 9.80 -1.32
C GLN A 132 -21.38 10.91 -0.77
N SER A 133 -20.57 11.54 -1.62
CA SER A 133 -19.72 12.66 -1.18
C SER A 133 -19.35 13.59 -2.33
N ILE A 134 -18.93 14.80 -1.94
CA ILE A 134 -18.27 15.76 -2.83
C ILE A 134 -17.02 16.25 -2.12
N ARG A 135 -15.88 16.27 -2.83
CA ARG A 135 -14.64 16.91 -2.40
C ARG A 135 -14.27 18.03 -3.34
N SER A 136 -13.78 19.14 -2.78
CA SER A 136 -13.30 20.29 -3.52
C SER A 136 -11.80 20.48 -3.33
N PHE A 137 -11.08 20.49 -4.45
CA PHE A 137 -9.67 20.83 -4.55
C PHE A 137 -9.48 22.15 -5.32
N LEU A 138 -10.46 23.04 -5.22
CA LEU A 138 -10.48 24.34 -5.92
C LEU A 138 -9.59 25.37 -5.22
N TYR A 139 -8.32 25.03 -4.99
CA TYR A 139 -7.32 25.96 -4.51
C TYR A 139 -6.91 26.96 -5.60
N PRO A 140 -6.49 28.18 -5.26
CA PRO A 140 -5.74 29.01 -6.17
C PRO A 140 -4.49 28.25 -6.67
N ILE A 141 -4.17 28.36 -7.97
CA ILE A 141 -3.08 27.61 -8.57
C ILE A 141 -1.84 28.48 -8.69
N ARG A 142 -0.71 27.92 -8.38
CA ARG A 142 0.62 28.46 -8.64
C ARG A 142 1.46 27.40 -9.35
N PHE A 143 2.25 27.82 -10.32
CA PHE A 143 3.20 26.96 -10.99
C PHE A 143 4.60 27.27 -10.47
N ALA A 144 5.30 26.26 -9.98
CA ALA A 144 6.72 26.37 -9.73
C ALA A 144 7.45 26.42 -11.08
N TYR A 145 8.32 27.38 -11.22
CA TYR A 145 9.18 27.45 -12.42
C TYR A 145 10.37 26.52 -12.26
N VAL A 146 10.41 25.47 -13.06
CA VAL A 146 11.59 24.60 -13.22
C VAL A 146 12.04 24.71 -14.67
N PRO A 147 13.29 25.10 -14.92
CA PRO A 147 13.81 25.17 -16.28
C PRO A 147 13.84 23.78 -16.91
N VAL A 148 13.34 23.67 -18.13
CA VAL A 148 13.42 22.42 -18.92
C VAL A 148 14.82 22.35 -19.52
N THR A 149 15.66 21.45 -19.05
CA THR A 149 17.05 21.28 -19.52
C THR A 149 17.26 20.00 -20.32
N ILE A 150 16.30 19.06 -20.24
CA ILE A 150 16.33 17.79 -20.98
C ILE A 150 15.05 17.61 -21.80
N THR A 151 15.15 16.82 -22.84
CA THR A 151 14.03 16.38 -23.68
C THR A 151 13.32 15.16 -23.09
N ALA A 152 12.14 14.81 -23.61
CA ALA A 152 11.43 13.61 -23.24
C ALA A 152 12.24 12.33 -23.55
N GLU A 153 13.01 12.31 -24.63
CA GLU A 153 13.85 11.17 -24.99
C GLU A 153 15.04 11.03 -24.02
N GLU A 154 15.69 12.14 -23.66
CA GLU A 154 16.73 12.12 -22.62
C GLU A 154 16.19 11.70 -21.26
N ALA A 155 14.98 12.13 -20.89
CA ALA A 155 14.32 11.68 -19.66
C ALA A 155 14.05 10.16 -19.67
N LYS A 156 13.62 9.62 -20.82
CA LYS A 156 13.45 8.19 -21.04
C LYS A 156 14.77 7.41 -20.90
N GLU A 157 15.85 7.91 -21.52
CA GLU A 157 17.17 7.30 -21.39
C GLU A 157 17.66 7.30 -19.95
N ILE A 158 17.49 8.40 -19.22
CA ILE A 158 17.81 8.51 -17.79
C ILE A 158 17.02 7.49 -16.98
N TYR A 159 15.72 7.39 -17.23
CA TYR A 159 14.87 6.40 -16.56
C TYR A 159 15.39 4.98 -16.77
N VAL A 160 15.61 4.56 -18.03
CA VAL A 160 16.09 3.20 -18.35
C VAL A 160 17.46 2.93 -17.74
N ALA A 161 18.36 3.93 -17.75
CA ALA A 161 19.69 3.81 -17.16
C ALA A 161 19.61 3.55 -15.64
N SER A 162 18.65 4.18 -14.96
CA SER A 162 18.49 4.10 -13.51
C SER A 162 17.82 2.80 -13.03
N VAL A 163 17.15 2.06 -13.92
CA VAL A 163 16.54 0.77 -13.55
C VAL A 163 17.62 -0.28 -13.34
N GLU A 164 17.61 -0.94 -12.19
CA GLU A 164 18.51 -2.05 -11.85
C GLU A 164 17.71 -3.34 -11.66
N PRO A 165 17.53 -4.16 -12.71
CA PRO A 165 16.78 -5.41 -12.60
C PRO A 165 17.46 -6.39 -11.63
N LYS A 166 16.67 -7.03 -10.76
CA LYS A 166 17.15 -8.00 -9.78
C LYS A 166 16.52 -9.37 -10.00
N LEU A 167 17.35 -10.39 -10.03
CA LEU A 167 16.87 -11.76 -10.10
C LEU A 167 16.28 -12.19 -8.77
N GLN A 168 15.02 -12.60 -8.82
CA GLN A 168 14.31 -13.15 -7.67
C GLN A 168 13.21 -14.13 -8.12
N TYR A 169 12.75 -14.97 -7.20
CA TYR A 169 11.53 -15.74 -7.38
C TYR A 169 10.33 -14.94 -6.93
N ASP A 170 9.29 -14.88 -7.76
CA ASP A 170 8.05 -14.20 -7.44
C ASP A 170 6.82 -15.02 -7.86
N TYR A 171 5.67 -14.72 -7.26
CA TYR A 171 4.40 -15.39 -7.49
C TYR A 171 3.47 -14.48 -8.30
N PHE A 172 3.04 -14.96 -9.47
CA PHE A 172 2.20 -14.19 -10.39
C PHE A 172 0.78 -14.75 -10.43
N ASP A 173 -0.06 -14.28 -9.51
CA ASP A 173 -1.45 -14.68 -9.48
C ASP A 173 -2.24 -14.09 -10.67
N ALA A 174 -3.21 -14.89 -11.17
CA ALA A 174 -3.98 -14.55 -12.35
C ALA A 174 -5.01 -13.43 -12.12
N LYS A 175 -5.26 -13.03 -10.87
CA LYS A 175 -6.17 -11.92 -10.56
C LYS A 175 -5.46 -10.58 -10.61
N THR A 176 -4.20 -10.55 -10.17
CA THR A 176 -3.39 -9.34 -10.09
C THR A 176 -2.68 -9.05 -11.41
N TYR A 177 -2.10 -10.08 -12.04
CA TYR A 177 -1.22 -9.90 -13.19
C TYR A 177 -1.90 -10.27 -14.50
N VAL A 178 -1.69 -9.45 -15.53
CA VAL A 178 -2.12 -9.77 -16.89
C VAL A 178 -1.32 -10.99 -17.38
N GLY A 179 -2.03 -12.08 -17.65
CA GLY A 179 -1.41 -13.36 -18.02
C GLY A 179 -0.83 -14.15 -16.86
N GLY A 180 -1.15 -13.78 -15.62
CA GLY A 180 -0.78 -14.54 -14.43
C GLY A 180 -1.26 -15.98 -14.48
N ASN A 181 -0.43 -16.91 -14.02
CA ASN A 181 -0.64 -18.36 -14.11
C ASN A 181 -0.75 -19.07 -12.74
N ASN A 182 -0.72 -18.29 -11.64
CA ASN A 182 -0.69 -18.79 -10.27
C ASN A 182 0.54 -19.67 -9.97
N GLU A 183 1.68 -19.34 -10.54
CA GLU A 183 2.92 -20.08 -10.37
C GLU A 183 4.06 -19.19 -9.89
N TRP A 184 5.03 -19.80 -9.22
CA TRP A 184 6.30 -19.18 -8.87
C TRP A 184 7.22 -19.18 -10.09
N THR A 185 7.84 -18.05 -10.37
CA THR A 185 8.68 -17.85 -11.55
C THR A 185 9.95 -17.10 -11.17
N LEU A 186 11.10 -17.48 -11.74
CA LEU A 186 12.32 -16.69 -11.63
C LEU A 186 12.21 -15.49 -12.60
N VAL A 187 12.38 -14.31 -12.09
CA VAL A 187 12.16 -13.05 -12.82
C VAL A 187 13.32 -12.08 -12.67
N GLN A 188 13.45 -11.19 -13.64
CA GLN A 188 14.15 -9.91 -13.52
C GLN A 188 13.14 -8.89 -12.98
N HIS A 189 13.12 -8.74 -11.67
CA HIS A 189 12.23 -7.79 -10.99
C HIS A 189 12.72 -6.37 -11.19
N VAL A 190 11.84 -5.45 -11.57
CA VAL A 190 12.20 -4.06 -11.90
C VAL A 190 11.47 -3.02 -11.07
N LEU A 191 10.32 -3.36 -10.47
CA LEU A 191 9.43 -2.41 -9.81
C LEU A 191 10.15 -1.52 -8.78
N TRP A 192 10.93 -2.12 -7.88
CA TRP A 192 11.60 -1.38 -6.81
C TRP A 192 12.79 -0.53 -7.26
N SER A 193 13.36 -0.86 -8.42
CA SER A 193 14.46 -0.10 -9.02
C SER A 193 14.02 0.95 -10.04
N GLN A 194 12.71 1.00 -10.34
CA GLN A 194 12.18 2.02 -11.24
C GLN A 194 12.21 3.39 -10.56
N PRO A 195 12.69 4.43 -11.25
CA PRO A 195 12.49 5.78 -10.78
C PRO A 195 11.01 6.09 -10.58
N LEU A 196 10.70 6.80 -9.51
CA LEU A 196 9.35 7.29 -9.26
C LEU A 196 9.02 8.45 -10.20
N GLU A 197 10.03 9.26 -10.53
CA GLU A 197 9.91 10.40 -11.43
C GLU A 197 11.26 10.82 -11.98
N VAL A 198 11.22 11.52 -13.11
CA VAL A 198 12.38 12.18 -13.71
C VAL A 198 12.07 13.68 -13.83
N GLY A 199 12.87 14.50 -13.17
CA GLY A 199 12.74 15.96 -13.20
C GLY A 199 13.07 16.54 -14.57
N LEU A 200 12.69 17.79 -14.81
CA LEU A 200 12.98 18.52 -16.05
C LEU A 200 14.47 18.83 -16.24
N ASP A 201 15.25 18.71 -15.19
CA ASP A 201 16.71 18.88 -15.15
C ASP A 201 17.47 17.54 -15.18
N GLY A 202 16.76 16.42 -15.30
CA GLY A 202 17.33 15.08 -15.29
C GLY A 202 17.55 14.50 -13.89
N THR A 203 17.11 15.17 -12.84
CA THR A 203 17.12 14.59 -11.49
C THR A 203 16.19 13.39 -11.43
N VAL A 204 16.59 12.36 -10.69
CA VAL A 204 15.82 11.12 -10.53
C VAL A 204 15.41 10.96 -9.08
N THR A 205 14.14 10.78 -8.86
CA THR A 205 13.60 10.39 -7.55
C THR A 205 13.41 8.88 -7.53
N THR A 206 14.04 8.21 -6.57
CA THR A 206 13.92 6.76 -6.34
C THR A 206 13.42 6.49 -4.93
N TYR A 207 13.10 5.23 -4.64
CA TYR A 207 12.77 4.82 -3.27
C TYR A 207 13.92 5.09 -2.29
N GLU A 208 15.18 4.94 -2.72
CA GLU A 208 16.35 5.28 -1.91
C GLU A 208 16.43 6.77 -1.57
N THR A 209 16.17 7.65 -2.54
CA THR A 209 16.17 9.11 -2.28
C THR A 209 15.06 9.52 -1.32
N LEU A 210 14.02 8.70 -1.15
CA LEU A 210 12.98 8.85 -0.14
C LEU A 210 13.34 8.24 1.22
N GLY A 211 14.55 7.70 1.38
CA GLY A 211 15.01 7.05 2.61
C GLY A 211 14.42 5.64 2.82
N ILE A 212 13.95 5.01 1.76
CA ILE A 212 13.54 3.61 1.76
C ILE A 212 14.76 2.81 1.30
N GLU A 213 15.58 2.38 2.27
CA GLU A 213 16.76 1.58 2.00
C GLU A 213 16.37 0.14 1.66
N GLU A 214 17.10 -0.47 0.73
CA GLU A 214 17.03 -1.90 0.52
C GLU A 214 17.65 -2.64 1.70
N GLY A 215 16.99 -3.71 2.13
CA GLY A 215 17.52 -4.57 3.19
C GLY A 215 18.90 -5.16 2.81
N THR A 216 19.88 -4.99 3.66
CA THR A 216 21.13 -5.74 3.56
C THR A 216 20.98 -7.05 4.32
N TYR A 217 21.40 -8.16 3.69
CA TYR A 217 21.19 -9.50 4.23
C TYR A 217 22.47 -10.13 4.74
N GLU A 218 22.37 -10.89 5.83
CA GLU A 218 23.45 -11.68 6.39
C GLU A 218 23.04 -13.16 6.44
N SER A 219 23.94 -14.05 6.03
CA SER A 219 23.73 -15.48 6.19
C SER A 219 23.62 -15.85 7.66
N LEU A 220 22.70 -16.78 7.98
CA LEU A 220 22.61 -17.32 9.33
C LEU A 220 23.93 -18.01 9.70
N PRO A 221 24.38 -17.88 10.97
CA PRO A 221 25.51 -18.63 11.45
C PRO A 221 25.23 -20.13 11.35
N LEU A 222 26.25 -20.93 11.06
CA LEU A 222 26.15 -22.38 11.11
C LEU A 222 25.80 -22.80 12.55
N VAL A 223 24.64 -23.41 12.74
CA VAL A 223 24.23 -23.97 14.01
C VAL A 223 24.77 -25.39 14.08
N PRO A 224 25.59 -25.74 15.06
CA PRO A 224 26.36 -27.00 15.07
C PRO A 224 25.52 -28.28 15.22
N GLU A 225 24.28 -28.18 15.70
CA GLU A 225 23.42 -29.35 15.94
C GLU A 225 21.98 -29.12 15.48
N PRO A 226 21.32 -30.17 14.94
CA PRO A 226 19.88 -30.08 14.71
C PRO A 226 19.17 -29.89 16.04
N VAL A 227 18.57 -28.74 16.23
CA VAL A 227 17.73 -28.46 17.40
C VAL A 227 16.58 -29.45 17.34
N SER A 228 16.52 -30.39 18.31
CA SER A 228 15.32 -31.23 18.53
C SER A 228 14.11 -30.35 18.69
N LYS A 229 12.90 -30.89 18.41
CA LYS A 229 11.61 -30.15 18.54
C LYS A 229 11.70 -29.11 19.64
N PRO A 230 11.35 -27.85 19.36
CA PRO A 230 11.67 -26.77 20.29
C PRO A 230 11.15 -27.08 21.68
N GLU A 231 12.03 -27.03 22.68
CA GLU A 231 11.71 -27.26 24.10
C GLU A 231 10.48 -26.43 24.54
N TRP A 232 10.30 -25.24 23.96
CA TRP A 232 9.21 -24.34 24.28
C TRP A 232 7.80 -24.91 23.93
N LEU A 233 7.66 -25.78 22.92
CA LEU A 233 6.41 -26.49 22.67
C LEU A 233 6.10 -27.46 23.81
N SER A 234 7.13 -28.12 24.34
CA SER A 234 7.03 -28.95 25.55
C SER A 234 6.72 -28.08 26.77
N GLU A 235 7.42 -26.95 26.93
CA GLU A 235 7.16 -25.99 28.00
C GLU A 235 5.73 -25.42 28.00
N LEU A 236 5.20 -25.04 26.82
CA LEU A 236 3.82 -24.59 26.72
C LEU A 236 2.82 -25.70 27.09
N SER A 237 3.07 -26.94 26.62
CA SER A 237 2.22 -28.10 26.94
C SER A 237 2.29 -28.49 28.42
N GLU A 238 3.45 -28.31 29.08
CA GLU A 238 3.60 -28.52 30.53
C GLU A 238 2.94 -27.42 31.36
N ARG A 239 2.86 -26.20 30.81
CA ARG A 239 2.35 -25.01 31.51
C ARG A 239 0.84 -24.78 31.36
N GLY A 240 0.19 -25.42 30.42
CA GLY A 240 -1.23 -25.18 30.15
C GLY A 240 -1.95 -26.29 29.40
N THR A 241 -3.24 -26.11 29.28
CA THR A 241 -4.13 -26.99 28.51
C THR A 241 -4.14 -26.51 27.06
N MET A 242 -3.98 -27.43 26.11
CA MET A 242 -4.02 -27.15 24.68
C MET A 242 -5.43 -27.37 24.14
N GLU A 243 -5.96 -26.36 23.47
CA GLU A 243 -7.20 -26.46 22.71
C GLU A 243 -6.90 -26.37 21.21
N ARG A 244 -7.62 -27.15 20.41
CA ARG A 244 -7.54 -27.17 18.96
C ARG A 244 -8.77 -26.50 18.37
N GLN A 245 -8.59 -25.44 17.60
CA GLN A 245 -9.65 -24.78 16.86
C GLN A 245 -9.45 -25.04 15.36
N ALA A 246 -10.51 -25.49 14.67
CA ALA A 246 -10.50 -25.71 13.22
C ALA A 246 -11.19 -24.54 12.51
N GLY A 247 -10.58 -24.03 11.45
CA GLY A 247 -11.08 -23.01 10.54
C GLY A 247 -10.43 -23.23 9.17
N GLU A 248 -10.18 -22.16 8.42
CA GLU A 248 -9.37 -22.20 7.18
C GLU A 248 -7.90 -22.61 7.47
N SER A 249 -7.45 -22.36 8.70
CA SER A 249 -6.17 -22.83 9.23
C SER A 249 -6.40 -23.49 10.60
N LEU A 250 -5.49 -24.37 10.98
CA LEU A 250 -5.56 -25.05 12.26
C LEU A 250 -4.82 -24.24 13.31
N THR A 251 -5.53 -23.85 14.38
CA THR A 251 -4.95 -23.09 15.49
C THR A 251 -4.90 -23.95 16.76
N TYR A 252 -3.72 -23.99 17.39
CA TYR A 252 -3.50 -24.57 18.70
C TYR A 252 -3.39 -23.43 19.71
N ARG A 253 -4.18 -23.48 20.77
CA ARG A 253 -4.20 -22.47 21.83
C ARG A 253 -3.85 -23.10 23.16
N TRP A 254 -2.98 -22.46 23.92
CA TRP A 254 -2.59 -22.86 25.26
C TRP A 254 -3.13 -21.86 26.28
N THR A 255 -3.80 -22.39 27.30
CA THR A 255 -4.32 -21.62 28.43
C THR A 255 -3.84 -22.21 29.75
N ARG A 256 -3.58 -21.36 30.74
CA ARG A 256 -3.22 -21.75 32.11
C ARG A 256 -4.12 -20.97 33.06
N ASP A 257 -4.81 -21.69 33.97
CA ASP A 257 -5.76 -21.11 34.94
C ASP A 257 -6.82 -20.21 34.28
N GLY A 258 -7.21 -20.54 33.02
CA GLY A 258 -8.13 -19.75 32.22
C GLY A 258 -7.52 -18.55 31.50
N GLU A 259 -6.24 -18.24 31.75
CA GLU A 259 -5.52 -17.18 31.03
C GLU A 259 -4.82 -17.75 29.79
N TRP A 260 -4.84 -16.96 28.72
CA TRP A 260 -4.14 -17.28 27.48
C TRP A 260 -2.62 -17.13 27.66
N ILE A 261 -1.85 -18.14 27.24
CA ILE A 261 -0.37 -18.15 27.34
C ILE A 261 0.32 -18.25 25.98
N GLY A 262 -0.38 -18.67 24.95
CA GLY A 262 0.14 -18.69 23.60
C GLY A 262 -0.78 -19.39 22.61
N GLU A 263 -0.52 -19.15 21.34
CA GLU A 263 -1.20 -19.84 20.23
C GLU A 263 -0.27 -20.05 19.05
N MET A 264 -0.51 -21.10 18.28
CA MET A 264 0.20 -21.42 17.05
C MET A 264 -0.79 -21.76 15.95
N THR A 265 -0.62 -21.11 14.82
CA THR A 265 -1.41 -21.37 13.62
C THR A 265 -0.58 -22.12 12.59
N VAL A 266 -1.13 -23.18 12.03
CA VAL A 266 -0.52 -23.94 10.94
C VAL A 266 -1.43 -23.93 9.72
N ASN A 267 -0.83 -24.01 8.53
CA ASN A 267 -1.56 -24.14 7.28
C ASN A 267 -2.11 -25.57 7.08
N GLU A 268 -2.83 -25.80 5.99
CA GLU A 268 -3.42 -27.10 5.63
C GLU A 268 -2.40 -28.24 5.52
N ARG A 269 -1.12 -27.91 5.23
CA ARG A 269 0.00 -28.86 5.15
C ARG A 269 0.68 -29.09 6.51
N GLY A 270 0.14 -28.53 7.60
CA GLY A 270 0.71 -28.62 8.94
C GLY A 270 1.97 -27.77 9.15
N LYS A 271 2.26 -26.82 8.24
CA LYS A 271 3.40 -25.91 8.37
C LYS A 271 3.01 -24.68 9.16
N ILE A 272 3.92 -24.20 10.01
CA ILE A 272 3.67 -23.05 10.89
C ILE A 272 3.53 -21.78 10.06
N ARG A 273 2.49 -21.02 10.34
CA ARG A 273 2.24 -19.67 9.80
C ARG A 273 2.49 -18.57 10.83
N ALA A 274 2.07 -18.83 12.06
CA ALA A 274 2.24 -17.88 13.13
C ALA A 274 2.35 -18.58 14.48
N PHE A 275 3.09 -17.97 15.37
CA PHE A 275 3.08 -18.23 16.80
C PHE A 275 2.97 -16.90 17.54
N HIS A 276 2.17 -16.86 18.59
CA HIS A 276 2.09 -15.74 19.51
C HIS A 276 2.14 -16.28 20.93
N GLY A 277 2.97 -15.70 21.77
CA GLY A 277 3.10 -16.08 23.17
C GLY A 277 3.12 -14.86 24.09
N THR A 278 2.88 -15.09 25.37
CA THR A 278 3.03 -14.06 26.41
C THR A 278 4.36 -14.23 27.15
N ASP A 279 4.88 -13.13 27.64
CA ASP A 279 6.00 -13.12 28.57
C ASP A 279 5.45 -13.44 29.99
N ILE A 280 5.29 -14.75 30.29
CA ILE A 280 4.59 -15.23 31.49
C ILE A 280 5.35 -14.94 32.79
N GLU A 281 6.66 -14.70 32.70
CA GLU A 281 7.49 -14.42 33.87
C GLU A 281 7.67 -12.92 34.05
N LYS A 282 6.79 -12.29 34.83
CA LYS A 282 7.01 -10.98 35.44
C LYS A 282 8.14 -11.00 36.52
N GLN A 283 9.11 -11.89 36.38
CA GLN A 283 10.26 -11.85 37.27
C GLN A 283 11.08 -10.63 36.93
N SER A 284 11.42 -9.85 37.95
CA SER A 284 12.38 -8.75 37.88
C SER A 284 13.78 -9.31 37.56
N LEU A 285 13.99 -9.63 36.28
CA LEU A 285 15.31 -10.01 35.81
C LEU A 285 16.19 -8.76 35.85
N SER A 286 17.32 -8.85 36.55
CA SER A 286 18.27 -7.75 36.72
C SER A 286 19.08 -7.43 35.46
N SER A 287 18.91 -8.17 34.38
CA SER A 287 19.62 -7.99 33.11
C SER A 287 18.63 -7.97 31.94
N VAL A 288 18.81 -6.99 31.06
CA VAL A 288 18.14 -6.92 29.78
C VAL A 288 19.01 -7.66 28.76
N TRP A 289 18.41 -8.50 27.92
CA TRP A 289 19.11 -9.20 26.86
C TRP A 289 19.65 -8.17 25.83
N THR A 290 20.88 -8.41 25.38
CA THR A 290 21.46 -7.66 24.26
C THR A 290 20.86 -8.11 22.95
N GLU A 291 21.06 -7.33 21.90
CA GLU A 291 20.61 -7.70 20.55
C GLU A 291 21.26 -9.00 20.08
N GLU A 292 22.56 -9.18 20.36
CA GLU A 292 23.31 -10.40 19.99
C GLU A 292 22.76 -11.65 20.67
N GLU A 293 22.44 -11.57 21.96
CA GLU A 293 21.85 -12.68 22.71
C GLU A 293 20.45 -13.02 22.16
N ALA A 294 19.61 -12.00 21.94
CA ALA A 294 18.29 -12.17 21.39
C ALA A 294 18.34 -12.72 19.94
N TYR A 295 19.31 -12.26 19.15
CA TYR A 295 19.53 -12.79 17.82
C TYR A 295 19.94 -14.26 17.82
N ALA A 296 20.86 -14.65 18.67
CA ALA A 296 21.26 -16.06 18.81
C ALA A 296 20.07 -16.95 19.14
N GLU A 297 19.17 -16.48 20.00
CA GLU A 297 17.96 -17.20 20.34
C GLU A 297 16.96 -17.24 19.16
N ALA A 298 16.78 -16.13 18.45
CA ALA A 298 15.96 -16.09 17.23
C ALA A 298 16.46 -17.10 16.19
N VAL A 299 17.79 -17.20 15.97
CA VAL A 299 18.39 -18.19 15.07
C VAL A 299 18.07 -19.62 15.52
N ARG A 300 18.10 -19.92 16.82
CA ARG A 300 17.72 -21.25 17.34
C ARG A 300 16.28 -21.59 16.99
N TYR A 301 15.36 -20.63 17.14
CA TYR A 301 13.96 -20.84 16.74
C TYR A 301 13.83 -21.04 15.23
N ILE A 302 14.47 -20.18 14.41
CA ILE A 302 14.43 -20.30 12.96
C ILE A 302 14.95 -21.67 12.50
N VAL A 303 16.11 -22.11 12.97
CA VAL A 303 16.66 -23.41 12.61
C VAL A 303 15.78 -24.56 13.11
N GLY A 304 15.26 -24.47 14.33
CA GLY A 304 14.36 -25.49 14.89
C GLY A 304 13.04 -25.63 14.10
N PHE A 305 12.48 -24.51 13.62
CA PHE A 305 11.24 -24.51 12.85
C PHE A 305 11.43 -24.83 11.37
N PHE A 306 12.49 -24.29 10.77
CA PHE A 306 12.64 -24.20 9.32
C PHE A 306 13.89 -24.91 8.78
N GLY A 307 14.61 -25.65 9.61
CA GLY A 307 15.87 -26.31 9.22
C GLY A 307 15.80 -27.30 8.05
N THR A 308 14.58 -27.64 7.59
CA THR A 308 14.34 -28.51 6.44
C THR A 308 13.86 -27.75 5.20
N ILE A 309 13.86 -26.42 5.22
CA ILE A 309 13.47 -25.61 4.06
C ILE A 309 14.57 -25.72 3.00
N GLU A 310 14.16 -25.95 1.76
CA GLU A 310 15.04 -25.92 0.61
C GLU A 310 15.58 -24.50 0.37
N GLY A 311 16.90 -24.39 0.16
CA GLY A 311 17.60 -23.11 0.02
C GLY A 311 18.29 -22.65 1.31
N THR A 312 18.52 -21.37 1.42
CA THR A 312 19.11 -20.72 2.58
C THR A 312 18.20 -19.67 3.17
N ILE A 313 18.27 -19.46 4.47
CA ILE A 313 17.60 -18.35 5.16
C ILE A 313 18.66 -17.33 5.53
N GLN A 314 18.39 -16.05 5.26
CA GLN A 314 19.25 -14.94 5.61
C GLN A 314 18.46 -13.90 6.40
N ARG A 315 19.09 -13.21 7.35
CA ARG A 315 18.47 -12.13 8.09
C ARG A 315 18.68 -10.77 7.41
N GLU A 316 17.77 -9.84 7.63
CA GLU A 316 18.07 -8.42 7.45
C GLU A 316 19.08 -7.97 8.52
N ARG A 317 20.03 -7.13 8.11
CA ARG A 317 21.11 -6.68 9.02
C ARG A 317 20.60 -5.84 10.18
N VAL A 318 19.51 -5.09 9.97
CA VAL A 318 18.95 -4.18 10.97
C VAL A 318 17.75 -4.84 11.65
N ALA A 319 17.83 -5.00 12.97
CA ALA A 319 16.69 -5.42 13.77
C ALA A 319 15.83 -4.19 14.14
N VAL A 320 14.52 -4.39 14.23
CA VAL A 320 13.64 -3.37 14.82
C VAL A 320 13.76 -3.50 16.35
N VAL A 321 14.21 -2.41 16.99
CA VAL A 321 14.44 -2.37 18.43
C VAL A 321 13.33 -1.55 19.07
N GLU A 322 12.55 -2.20 19.92
CA GLU A 322 11.51 -1.55 20.73
C GLU A 322 11.87 -1.63 22.23
N GLU A 323 11.11 -0.92 23.07
CA GLU A 323 11.43 -0.83 24.51
C GLU A 323 11.48 -2.22 25.19
N GLU A 324 10.58 -3.12 24.81
CA GLU A 324 10.42 -4.43 25.47
C GLU A 324 10.87 -5.63 24.61
N HIS A 325 11.15 -5.44 23.31
CA HIS A 325 11.50 -6.56 22.43
C HIS A 325 12.37 -6.17 21.24
N TYR A 326 12.98 -7.19 20.63
CA TYR A 326 13.66 -7.14 19.34
C TYR A 326 12.84 -7.88 18.30
N THR A 327 12.68 -7.33 17.11
CA THR A 327 12.09 -8.03 15.96
C THR A 327 13.15 -8.20 14.89
N PHE A 328 13.42 -9.45 14.54
CA PHE A 328 14.33 -9.84 13.48
C PHE A 328 13.53 -10.31 12.28
N THR A 329 13.95 -9.87 11.09
CA THR A 329 13.35 -10.26 9.82
C THR A 329 14.30 -11.18 9.07
N PHE A 330 13.76 -12.27 8.55
CA PHE A 330 14.50 -13.27 7.79
C PHE A 330 13.81 -13.55 6.47
N HIS A 331 14.58 -13.89 5.44
CA HIS A 331 14.10 -14.20 4.10
C HIS A 331 14.70 -15.49 3.56
N ARG A 332 13.92 -16.19 2.72
CA ARG A 332 14.41 -17.37 1.99
C ARG A 332 15.15 -16.93 0.73
N PHE A 333 16.25 -17.60 0.46
CA PHE A 333 16.99 -17.52 -0.79
C PHE A 333 17.11 -18.91 -1.40
N MET A 334 16.92 -18.99 -2.71
CA MET A 334 17.10 -20.22 -3.48
C MET A 334 18.12 -19.99 -4.59
N ASN A 335 19.15 -20.81 -4.68
CA ASN A 335 20.28 -20.63 -5.61
C ASN A 335 20.94 -19.25 -5.56
N GLY A 336 20.89 -18.60 -4.39
CA GLY A 336 21.40 -17.24 -4.19
C GLY A 336 20.42 -16.13 -4.57
N TYR A 337 19.21 -16.46 -5.08
CA TYR A 337 18.18 -15.49 -5.43
C TYR A 337 17.15 -15.36 -4.32
N PHE A 338 16.73 -14.13 -4.07
CA PHE A 338 15.68 -13.80 -3.12
C PHE A 338 14.35 -14.46 -3.53
N VAL A 339 13.60 -14.97 -2.57
CA VAL A 339 12.26 -15.49 -2.77
C VAL A 339 11.26 -14.51 -2.16
N ASN A 340 10.51 -13.80 -3.00
CA ASN A 340 9.49 -12.86 -2.53
C ASN A 340 8.42 -13.59 -1.68
N HIS A 341 7.67 -12.87 -0.85
CA HIS A 341 6.67 -13.46 0.05
C HIS A 341 7.17 -14.66 0.86
N SER A 342 8.44 -14.64 1.26
CA SER A 342 9.07 -15.69 2.06
C SER A 342 9.66 -15.18 3.37
N THR A 343 9.05 -14.12 3.90
CA THR A 343 9.52 -13.43 5.09
C THR A 343 9.16 -14.19 6.36
N ILE A 344 10.08 -14.18 7.33
CA ILE A 344 9.86 -14.62 8.70
C ILE A 344 10.13 -13.43 9.61
N HIS A 345 9.17 -13.05 10.44
CA HIS A 345 9.35 -12.10 11.52
C HIS A 345 9.43 -12.86 12.84
N CYS A 346 10.49 -12.64 13.58
CA CYS A 346 10.75 -13.29 14.87
C CYS A 346 10.96 -12.23 15.95
N THR A 347 10.04 -12.16 16.92
CA THR A 347 10.07 -11.18 18.01
C THR A 347 10.49 -11.86 19.31
N ILE A 348 11.56 -11.36 19.91
CA ILE A 348 12.17 -11.88 21.14
C ILE A 348 12.03 -10.85 22.27
N SER A 349 11.59 -11.27 23.44
CA SER A 349 11.53 -10.43 24.64
C SER A 349 12.92 -10.01 25.08
N ARG A 350 13.11 -8.71 25.30
CA ARG A 350 14.35 -8.16 25.88
C ARG A 350 14.53 -8.54 27.36
N ARG A 351 13.44 -8.88 28.05
CA ARG A 351 13.47 -9.23 29.48
C ARG A 351 13.78 -10.68 29.71
N SER A 352 13.20 -11.58 28.93
CA SER A 352 13.28 -13.03 29.18
C SER A 352 14.04 -13.81 28.11
N GLY A 353 14.35 -13.19 26.95
CA GLY A 353 14.92 -13.89 25.79
C GLY A 353 13.94 -14.84 25.11
N ARG A 354 12.66 -14.82 25.48
CA ARG A 354 11.65 -15.74 24.93
C ARG A 354 11.08 -15.27 23.62
N LEU A 355 10.63 -16.23 22.81
CA LEU A 355 9.85 -15.99 21.61
C LEU A 355 8.47 -15.45 21.98
N LEU A 356 8.19 -14.20 21.61
CA LEU A 356 6.88 -13.57 21.77
C LEU A 356 6.01 -13.74 20.54
N SER A 357 6.62 -13.65 19.35
CA SER A 357 5.91 -13.78 18.09
C SER A 357 6.81 -14.38 17.01
N LEU A 358 6.25 -15.26 16.22
CA LEU A 358 6.81 -15.72 14.96
C LEU A 358 5.71 -15.64 13.91
N ARG A 359 5.99 -14.98 12.79
CA ARG A 359 5.08 -14.91 11.66
C ARG A 359 5.85 -15.22 10.40
N CYS A 360 5.26 -16.01 9.52
CA CYS A 360 5.90 -16.36 8.27
C CYS A 360 4.92 -16.42 7.10
N ASP A 361 5.45 -16.11 5.93
CA ASP A 361 4.72 -16.11 4.68
C ASP A 361 4.69 -17.52 4.06
N ASP A 362 3.70 -17.77 3.19
CA ASP A 362 3.53 -19.07 2.52
C ASP A 362 4.66 -19.41 1.54
N GLY A 363 5.35 -18.40 0.99
CA GLY A 363 6.49 -18.56 0.09
C GLY A 363 7.68 -19.32 0.69
N LEU A 364 7.72 -19.48 2.02
CA LEU A 364 8.71 -20.30 2.70
C LEU A 364 8.62 -21.80 2.35
N TYR A 365 7.44 -22.27 1.99
CA TYR A 365 7.13 -23.70 1.87
C TYR A 365 6.81 -24.14 0.45
N VAL A 366 7.03 -23.29 -0.54
CA VAL A 366 6.73 -23.60 -1.93
C VAL A 366 7.89 -24.30 -2.61
N ASP A 367 7.57 -25.21 -3.52
CA ASP A 367 8.53 -25.79 -4.44
C ASP A 367 8.80 -24.75 -5.54
N LEU A 368 10.06 -24.42 -5.77
CA LEU A 368 10.47 -23.44 -6.77
C LEU A 368 10.95 -24.13 -8.04
N PRO A 369 10.72 -23.51 -9.22
CA PRO A 369 11.23 -24.06 -10.47
C PRO A 369 12.77 -24.08 -10.48
N ASN A 370 13.35 -25.10 -11.10
CA ASN A 370 14.80 -25.17 -11.28
C ASN A 370 15.28 -24.12 -12.29
N ASP A 371 16.37 -23.44 -11.98
CA ASP A 371 16.99 -22.38 -12.80
C ASP A 371 17.73 -22.94 -14.00
N SER A 372 17.07 -23.46 -14.97
CA SER A 372 17.81 -24.16 -16.01
C SER A 372 18.45 -23.29 -17.08
N SER A 373 18.27 -22.01 -17.16
CA SER A 373 19.07 -21.09 -17.98
C SER A 373 18.42 -19.70 -18.08
N ILE A 374 18.99 -18.76 -17.35
CA ILE A 374 18.59 -17.35 -17.46
C ILE A 374 18.91 -16.87 -18.88
N GLN A 375 17.87 -16.52 -19.65
CA GLN A 375 18.01 -16.01 -21.02
C GLN A 375 17.88 -14.49 -21.08
N TRP A 376 17.15 -13.91 -20.11
CA TRP A 376 16.94 -12.47 -20.00
C TRP A 376 17.91 -11.84 -19.01
N THR A 377 18.92 -11.20 -19.58
CA THR A 377 19.92 -10.44 -18.83
C THR A 377 19.41 -9.03 -18.55
N ASN A 378 20.03 -8.33 -17.61
CA ASN A 378 19.74 -6.90 -17.31
C ASN A 378 19.76 -6.03 -18.56
N ARG A 379 20.68 -6.31 -19.52
CA ARG A 379 20.76 -5.58 -20.79
C ARG A 379 19.49 -5.77 -21.62
N LYS A 380 19.03 -7.01 -21.82
CA LYS A 380 17.79 -7.30 -22.57
C LYS A 380 16.56 -6.67 -21.93
N VAL A 381 16.50 -6.64 -20.59
CA VAL A 381 15.45 -5.96 -19.85
C VAL A 381 15.46 -4.46 -20.15
N LYS A 382 16.63 -3.80 -20.07
CA LYS A 382 16.79 -2.38 -20.40
C LYS A 382 16.46 -2.06 -21.86
N ASP A 383 16.90 -2.91 -22.78
CA ASP A 383 16.58 -2.77 -24.21
C ASP A 383 15.04 -2.84 -24.43
N SER A 384 14.37 -3.81 -23.80
CA SER A 384 12.91 -3.95 -23.88
C SER A 384 12.16 -2.80 -23.20
N LEU A 385 12.63 -2.34 -22.04
CA LEU A 385 12.09 -1.14 -21.39
C LEU A 385 12.14 0.06 -22.31
N ASN A 386 13.31 0.29 -22.93
CA ASN A 386 13.50 1.41 -23.84
C ASN A 386 12.56 1.38 -25.05
N GLU A 387 12.16 0.22 -25.53
CA GLU A 387 11.18 0.09 -26.61
C GLU A 387 9.73 0.32 -26.16
N GLN A 388 9.40 -0.02 -24.94
CA GLN A 388 8.02 -0.13 -24.48
C GLN A 388 7.56 1.04 -23.58
N ILE A 389 8.48 1.81 -23.00
CA ILE A 389 8.12 2.95 -22.18
C ILE A 389 7.83 4.20 -23.03
N ASN A 390 6.86 4.96 -22.55
CA ASN A 390 6.51 6.28 -23.08
C ASN A 390 6.86 7.34 -22.04
N CYS A 391 7.34 8.47 -22.51
CA CYS A 391 7.67 9.62 -21.67
C CYS A 391 6.83 10.82 -22.08
N THR A 392 6.06 11.36 -21.17
CA THR A 392 5.18 12.50 -21.41
C THR A 392 5.35 13.55 -20.33
N LEU A 393 5.16 14.82 -20.70
CA LEU A 393 5.22 15.91 -19.75
C LEU A 393 3.90 16.01 -18.99
N ARG A 394 3.95 16.08 -17.66
CA ARG A 394 2.77 16.31 -16.82
C ARG A 394 3.02 17.35 -15.73
N TYR A 395 1.94 17.82 -15.13
CA TYR A 395 2.00 18.53 -13.87
C TYR A 395 1.65 17.58 -12.72
N VAL A 396 2.34 17.74 -11.61
CA VAL A 396 1.99 17.10 -10.33
C VAL A 396 1.77 18.16 -9.28
N LEU A 397 0.87 17.88 -8.36
CA LEU A 397 0.67 18.70 -7.17
C LEU A 397 1.84 18.41 -6.22
N ASP A 398 2.69 19.39 -5.99
CA ASP A 398 3.84 19.31 -5.09
C ASP A 398 3.38 19.53 -3.63
N GLU A 399 2.78 20.69 -3.38
CA GLU A 399 2.29 21.06 -2.04
C GLU A 399 1.09 22.00 -2.11
N ILE A 400 0.46 22.23 -0.97
CA ILE A 400 -0.39 23.39 -0.72
C ILE A 400 0.42 24.31 0.18
N ASP A 401 0.83 25.48 -0.36
CA ASP A 401 1.69 26.40 0.36
C ASP A 401 0.96 27.06 1.57
N GLU A 402 1.71 27.72 2.46
CA GLU A 402 1.19 28.38 3.66
C GLU A 402 0.12 29.44 3.36
N ARG A 403 0.02 29.90 2.12
CA ARG A 403 -1.00 30.85 1.65
C ARG A 403 -2.22 30.17 1.04
N GLY A 404 -2.27 28.83 1.04
CA GLY A 404 -3.36 28.03 0.50
C GLY A 404 -3.34 27.92 -1.03
N TYR A 405 -2.21 28.15 -1.71
CA TYR A 405 -2.06 27.90 -3.14
C TYR A 405 -1.64 26.46 -3.38
N ALA A 406 -2.31 25.80 -4.30
CA ALA A 406 -1.84 24.54 -4.85
C ALA A 406 -0.66 24.80 -5.81
N VAL A 407 0.53 24.36 -5.42
CA VAL A 407 1.77 24.52 -6.18
C VAL A 407 1.94 23.32 -7.09
N TYR A 408 2.01 23.56 -8.40
CA TYR A 408 2.23 22.51 -9.39
C TYR A 408 3.64 22.60 -9.97
N VAL A 409 4.29 21.43 -10.01
CA VAL A 409 5.60 21.25 -10.64
C VAL A 409 5.44 20.44 -11.92
N LYS A 410 6.15 20.82 -12.96
CA LYS A 410 6.26 20.05 -14.20
C LYS A 410 7.31 18.96 -14.06
N GLN A 411 7.01 17.76 -14.52
CA GLN A 411 7.95 16.64 -14.55
C GLN A 411 7.63 15.69 -15.70
N TYR A 412 8.53 14.77 -15.97
CA TYR A 412 8.30 13.70 -16.93
C TYR A 412 7.61 12.51 -16.24
N ASP A 413 6.47 12.11 -16.80
CA ASP A 413 5.76 10.90 -16.50
C ASP A 413 6.25 9.79 -17.43
N VAL A 414 6.84 8.75 -16.87
CA VAL A 414 7.36 7.63 -17.63
C VAL A 414 6.46 6.42 -17.34
N GLY A 415 5.73 5.98 -18.35
CA GLY A 415 4.77 4.87 -18.25
C GLY A 415 5.14 3.71 -19.17
N TYR A 416 4.80 2.48 -18.74
CA TYR A 416 4.99 1.27 -19.52
C TYR A 416 3.73 1.00 -20.39
N GLY A 417 3.92 0.89 -21.70
CA GLY A 417 2.84 0.56 -22.63
C GLY A 417 1.68 1.56 -22.60
N LYS A 418 0.51 1.12 -22.15
CA LYS A 418 -0.67 1.98 -21.94
C LYS A 418 -0.59 2.69 -20.59
N LYS A 419 -1.22 3.84 -20.47
CA LYS A 419 -1.16 4.76 -19.32
C LYS A 419 -1.43 4.11 -17.95
N GLU A 420 -2.17 3.03 -17.91
CA GLU A 420 -2.64 2.40 -16.66
C GLU A 420 -1.96 1.05 -16.39
N MET A 421 -0.91 0.74 -17.14
CA MET A 421 -0.11 -0.46 -16.97
C MET A 421 1.08 -0.21 -16.06
N ASN A 422 1.29 -1.07 -15.06
CA ASN A 422 2.47 -1.05 -14.19
C ASN A 422 3.27 -2.33 -14.38
N LEU A 423 4.50 -2.18 -14.86
CA LEU A 423 5.42 -3.29 -15.06
C LEU A 423 6.10 -3.65 -13.74
N HIS A 424 6.03 -4.89 -13.33
CA HIS A 424 6.69 -5.40 -12.15
C HIS A 424 7.99 -6.14 -12.43
N ALA A 425 7.96 -7.00 -13.45
CA ALA A 425 9.09 -7.88 -13.75
C ALA A 425 9.06 -8.40 -15.17
N TYR A 426 10.17 -9.01 -15.59
CA TYR A 426 10.25 -9.85 -16.78
C TYR A 426 10.60 -11.28 -16.37
N ASP A 427 9.92 -12.27 -16.95
CA ASP A 427 10.29 -13.67 -16.83
C ASP A 427 11.74 -13.85 -17.26
N ALA A 428 12.57 -14.44 -16.41
CA ALA A 428 14.01 -14.56 -16.65
C ALA A 428 14.37 -15.57 -17.76
N LEU A 429 13.44 -16.45 -18.14
CA LEU A 429 13.61 -17.45 -19.18
C LEU A 429 13.03 -16.98 -20.51
N THR A 430 11.79 -16.52 -20.52
CA THR A 430 11.03 -16.20 -21.73
C THR A 430 11.07 -14.72 -22.11
N GLY A 431 11.26 -13.83 -21.13
CA GLY A 431 11.14 -12.39 -21.29
C GLY A 431 9.71 -11.88 -21.32
N GLN A 432 8.74 -12.69 -20.95
CA GLN A 432 7.37 -12.23 -20.81
C GLN A 432 7.29 -11.14 -19.73
N PRO A 433 6.71 -9.96 -20.02
CA PRO A 433 6.50 -8.95 -19.01
C PRO A 433 5.35 -9.33 -18.06
N TRP A 434 5.55 -9.15 -16.78
CA TRP A 434 4.54 -9.27 -15.75
C TRP A 434 4.02 -7.87 -15.37
N VAL A 435 2.78 -7.60 -15.74
CA VAL A 435 2.17 -6.27 -15.71
C VAL A 435 0.90 -6.31 -14.89
N VAL A 436 0.66 -5.27 -14.09
CA VAL A 436 -0.62 -5.01 -13.44
C VAL A 436 -1.37 -3.97 -14.25
N ASP A 437 -2.61 -4.28 -14.61
CA ASP A 437 -3.52 -3.33 -15.24
C ASP A 437 -4.30 -2.59 -14.15
N LEU A 438 -3.93 -1.34 -13.91
CA LEU A 438 -4.55 -0.50 -12.89
C LEU A 438 -5.93 0.05 -13.30
N SER A 439 -6.33 -0.12 -14.57
CA SER A 439 -7.67 0.24 -15.03
C SER A 439 -8.72 -0.83 -14.69
N ASP A 440 -8.28 -2.03 -14.33
CA ASP A 440 -9.14 -3.16 -13.96
C ASP A 440 -9.25 -3.24 -12.43
N ASP A 441 -10.36 -2.72 -11.88
CA ASP A 441 -10.63 -2.71 -10.43
C ASP A 441 -10.55 -4.11 -9.78
N ASP A 442 -10.85 -5.17 -10.56
CA ASP A 442 -10.78 -6.55 -10.07
C ASP A 442 -9.34 -7.06 -9.95
N ARG A 443 -8.38 -6.36 -10.58
CA ARG A 443 -6.95 -6.71 -10.59
C ARG A 443 -6.07 -5.86 -9.69
N THR A 444 -6.60 -4.80 -9.08
CA THR A 444 -5.81 -3.94 -8.19
C THR A 444 -5.43 -4.71 -6.93
N PRO A 445 -4.14 -4.96 -6.68
CA PRO A 445 -3.74 -5.65 -5.46
C PRO A 445 -4.06 -4.79 -4.25
N TYR A 446 -4.67 -5.39 -3.24
CA TYR A 446 -5.02 -4.75 -1.95
C TYR A 446 -3.82 -4.09 -1.22
N SER A 447 -2.59 -4.35 -1.66
CA SER A 447 -1.35 -3.85 -1.05
C SER A 447 -0.78 -2.57 -1.69
N PHE A 448 -1.29 -2.11 -2.83
CA PHE A 448 -0.87 -0.84 -3.43
C PHE A 448 -1.70 0.34 -2.94
N THR A 449 -2.01 0.40 -1.67
CA THR A 449 -2.18 1.70 -1.05
C THR A 449 -0.80 2.36 -1.06
N PHE A 450 -0.53 3.16 -2.10
CA PHE A 450 0.42 4.25 -1.94
C PHE A 450 -0.07 5.01 -0.72
N HIS A 451 0.58 4.78 0.39
CA HIS A 451 0.53 5.74 1.46
C HIS A 451 1.16 6.99 0.85
N SER A 452 0.32 7.85 0.23
CA SER A 452 0.69 9.25 0.13
C SER A 452 1.28 9.57 1.49
N LYS A 453 2.54 10.00 1.53
CA LYS A 453 3.19 10.42 2.77
C LYS A 453 2.13 11.13 3.58
N ARG A 454 1.78 10.60 4.76
CA ARG A 454 1.17 11.43 5.79
C ARG A 454 2.11 12.60 5.88
N MET A 455 1.65 13.79 5.54
CA MET A 455 2.40 14.99 5.86
C MET A 455 2.85 14.85 7.31
N PRO A 456 4.11 15.14 7.63
CA PRO A 456 4.52 15.10 9.03
C PRO A 456 3.55 15.98 9.79
N GLU A 457 2.92 15.40 10.81
CA GLU A 457 2.17 16.14 11.79
C GLU A 457 3.12 17.20 12.36
N ARG A 458 2.86 18.46 12.04
CA ARG A 458 3.50 19.62 12.69
C ARG A 458 2.57 20.18 13.72
#